data_1e4330e2a71638d1f4e3570c0c257f6e
#
_entry.id   1e4330e2a71638d1f4e3570c0c257f6e
#
_cell.length_a   1.000
_cell.length_b   1.000
_cell.length_c   1.000
_cell.angle_alpha   90.00
_cell.angle_beta   90.00
_cell.angle_gamma   90.00
#
_symmetry.space_group_name_H-M   'P 1'
#
loop_
_entity.id
_entity.type
_entity.pdbx_description
1 polymer ?
#
loop_
_entity_poly.entity_id
_entity_poly.type
_entity_poly.pdbx_seq_one_letter_code
_entity_poly.pdbx_strand_id
1 'polypeptide(L)'
;MTDFELSDEYQDLSDTVRDFADNVVAPVSAKHDEEHSFPYEVVSQMADMGLFGLPFPEEHGGMGGDYFALALALEQLGRVDQSVAITLEAGVSLGAMPVYRFGTDAQKEEWLPLLASGKALAGFGLTEPEAGSDAGGTKTHARRESVGDKTMWVINGNKEFITNSGTDITRLVTVTAVTGQHERKDGSIKKEISTILVPTNTPGFKAEKAYNKVGWNASDTHPLTLKDVRVPEANLLGKEGRGYANFLSILDEGRIAIAALATGAAQGCVDLSVKYAKERRAFGHNIGKYQAISFKIARMQARAHTARLAYYDAASRMLAGKPFKTQAAIAKMVAGEAAMDNARDATQVFGGYGFINEFTVARHYRDSKILEVGEGTTEVQLMLIARDLGL
;
A
#
# COMPACT_ATOMS: atom_id res chain seq x y z
N MET A 1 -11.86 -19.13 -24.15
CA MET A 1 -12.08 -17.68 -24.03
C MET A 1 -11.69 -17.36 -22.59
N THR A 2 -10.85 -16.39 -22.36
CA THR A 2 -10.62 -15.85 -21.02
C THR A 2 -11.88 -15.10 -20.63
N ASP A 3 -12.60 -15.62 -19.65
CA ASP A 3 -13.71 -14.92 -19.03
C ASP A 3 -13.10 -13.86 -18.11
N PHE A 4 -13.45 -12.58 -18.33
CA PHE A 4 -13.02 -11.47 -17.49
C PHE A 4 -14.10 -11.10 -16.45
N GLU A 5 -15.16 -11.90 -16.37
CA GLU A 5 -16.18 -11.77 -15.33
C GLU A 5 -15.64 -12.35 -14.02
N LEU A 6 -15.96 -11.69 -12.92
CA LEU A 6 -15.65 -12.19 -11.58
C LEU A 6 -16.50 -13.43 -11.30
N SER A 7 -15.95 -14.39 -10.55
CA SER A 7 -16.79 -15.44 -9.95
C SER A 7 -17.78 -14.82 -8.96
N ASP A 8 -18.86 -15.54 -8.68
CA ASP A 8 -19.89 -15.09 -7.74
C ASP A 8 -19.27 -14.71 -6.37
N GLU A 9 -18.29 -15.48 -5.88
CA GLU A 9 -17.60 -15.22 -4.62
C GLU A 9 -16.82 -13.89 -4.64
N TYR A 10 -16.10 -13.60 -5.72
CA TYR A 10 -15.38 -12.33 -5.86
C TYR A 10 -16.34 -11.16 -6.06
N GLN A 11 -17.46 -11.38 -6.75
CA GLN A 11 -18.48 -10.35 -6.93
C GLN A 11 -19.13 -10.01 -5.58
N ASP A 12 -19.54 -11.02 -4.80
CA ASP A 12 -20.13 -10.86 -3.48
C ASP A 12 -19.18 -10.14 -2.51
N LEU A 13 -17.89 -10.50 -2.52
CA LEU A 13 -16.88 -9.79 -1.74
C LEU A 13 -16.78 -8.32 -2.16
N SER A 14 -16.66 -8.07 -3.47
CA SER A 14 -16.57 -6.72 -4.01
C SER A 14 -17.77 -5.87 -3.64
N ASP A 15 -18.98 -6.41 -3.76
CA ASP A 15 -20.23 -5.72 -3.43
C ASP A 15 -20.33 -5.46 -1.91
N THR A 16 -19.96 -6.43 -1.07
CA THR A 16 -19.91 -6.27 0.39
C THR A 16 -18.97 -5.16 0.82
N VAL A 17 -17.74 -5.14 0.26
CA VAL A 17 -16.75 -4.08 0.59
C VAL A 17 -17.20 -2.73 0.01
N ARG A 18 -17.85 -2.73 -1.15
CA ARG A 18 -18.46 -1.51 -1.72
C ARG A 18 -19.50 -0.91 -0.80
N ASP A 19 -20.42 -1.73 -0.31
CA ASP A 19 -21.47 -1.30 0.64
C ASP A 19 -20.86 -0.75 1.93
N PHE A 20 -19.83 -1.40 2.46
CA PHE A 20 -19.07 -0.91 3.60
C PHE A 20 -18.38 0.43 3.30
N ALA A 21 -17.73 0.56 2.16
CA ALA A 21 -17.06 1.80 1.76
C ALA A 21 -18.06 2.96 1.65
N ASP A 22 -19.24 2.74 1.05
CA ASP A 22 -20.25 3.78 0.85
C ASP A 22 -20.98 4.17 2.15
N ASN A 23 -21.27 3.20 3.03
CA ASN A 23 -22.13 3.41 4.20
C ASN A 23 -21.35 3.65 5.50
N VAL A 24 -20.09 3.19 5.61
CA VAL A 24 -19.29 3.32 6.83
C VAL A 24 -18.10 4.25 6.61
N VAL A 25 -17.35 4.09 5.52
CA VAL A 25 -16.13 4.87 5.27
C VAL A 25 -16.47 6.29 4.80
N ALA A 26 -17.31 6.42 3.77
CA ALA A 26 -17.63 7.71 3.15
C ALA A 26 -18.15 8.78 4.14
N PRO A 27 -19.05 8.45 5.10
CA PRO A 27 -19.58 9.44 6.03
C PRO A 27 -18.57 10.08 6.96
N VAL A 28 -17.46 9.40 7.26
CA VAL A 28 -16.44 9.87 8.23
C VAL A 28 -15.16 10.37 7.58
N SER A 29 -14.94 10.08 6.29
CA SER A 29 -13.72 10.38 5.55
C SER A 29 -13.32 11.87 5.58
N ALA A 30 -14.28 12.77 5.38
CA ALA A 30 -14.00 14.21 5.36
C ALA A 30 -13.49 14.70 6.72
N LYS A 31 -14.07 14.21 7.82
CA LYS A 31 -13.65 14.53 9.18
C LYS A 31 -12.21 14.10 9.45
N HIS A 32 -11.88 12.83 9.15
CA HIS A 32 -10.54 12.30 9.39
C HIS A 32 -9.47 12.95 8.50
N ASP A 33 -9.83 13.32 7.26
CA ASP A 33 -8.94 14.10 6.38
C ASP A 33 -8.65 15.49 6.94
N GLU A 34 -9.67 16.21 7.44
CA GLU A 34 -9.54 17.56 8.02
C GLU A 34 -8.76 17.55 9.35
N GLU A 35 -9.09 16.60 10.23
CA GLU A 35 -8.46 16.46 11.54
C GLU A 35 -7.07 15.80 11.49
N HIS A 36 -6.66 15.25 10.35
CA HIS A 36 -5.46 14.42 10.22
C HIS A 36 -5.44 13.30 11.26
N SER A 37 -6.58 12.66 11.47
CA SER A 37 -6.79 11.66 12.51
C SER A 37 -6.95 10.26 11.92
N PHE A 38 -6.35 9.25 12.59
CA PHE A 38 -6.47 7.86 12.17
C PHE A 38 -7.85 7.30 12.52
N PRO A 39 -8.57 6.66 11.57
CA PRO A 39 -9.96 6.23 11.74
C PRO A 39 -10.04 4.86 12.42
N TYR A 40 -9.73 4.79 13.73
CA TYR A 40 -9.69 3.54 14.49
C TYR A 40 -10.98 2.73 14.41
N GLU A 41 -12.14 3.40 14.44
CA GLU A 41 -13.46 2.77 14.34
C GLU A 41 -13.71 2.11 12.99
N VAL A 42 -13.23 2.70 11.90
CA VAL A 42 -13.30 2.11 10.56
C VAL A 42 -12.37 0.92 10.44
N VAL A 43 -11.14 1.06 10.95
CA VAL A 43 -10.14 -0.02 10.94
C VAL A 43 -10.60 -1.21 11.77
N SER A 44 -11.25 -0.98 12.93
CA SER A 44 -11.85 -2.05 13.73
C SER A 44 -12.94 -2.80 12.97
N GLN A 45 -13.82 -2.08 12.26
CA GLN A 45 -14.86 -2.73 11.45
C GLN A 45 -14.28 -3.48 10.24
N MET A 46 -13.22 -2.98 9.60
CA MET A 46 -12.48 -3.75 8.58
C MET A 46 -11.91 -5.04 9.16
N ALA A 47 -11.41 -5.00 10.39
CA ALA A 47 -10.91 -6.17 11.10
C ALA A 47 -12.04 -7.19 11.38
N ASP A 48 -13.19 -6.72 11.87
CA ASP A 48 -14.37 -7.56 12.12
C ASP A 48 -14.91 -8.21 10.83
N MET A 49 -14.75 -7.55 9.68
CA MET A 49 -15.06 -8.12 8.36
C MET A 49 -13.99 -9.10 7.85
N GLY A 50 -12.88 -9.27 8.55
CA GLY A 50 -11.78 -10.13 8.13
C GLY A 50 -10.92 -9.60 6.98
N LEU A 51 -11.00 -8.30 6.63
CA LEU A 51 -10.31 -7.75 5.46
C LEU A 51 -8.78 -7.87 5.57
N PHE A 52 -8.21 -7.76 6.78
CA PHE A 52 -6.78 -7.95 7.00
C PHE A 52 -6.33 -9.41 6.83
N GLY A 53 -7.25 -10.34 6.91
CA GLY A 53 -7.01 -11.78 6.77
C GLY A 53 -7.20 -12.34 5.37
N LEU A 54 -7.69 -11.54 4.41
CA LEU A 54 -8.13 -12.02 3.09
C LEU A 54 -7.14 -12.97 2.40
N PRO A 55 -5.82 -12.68 2.27
CA PRO A 55 -4.91 -13.55 1.52
C PRO A 55 -4.24 -14.63 2.38
N PHE A 56 -4.56 -14.75 3.66
CA PHE A 56 -3.88 -15.67 4.56
C PHE A 56 -4.73 -16.91 4.86
N PRO A 57 -4.09 -18.09 5.03
CA PRO A 57 -4.79 -19.32 5.44
C PRO A 57 -5.45 -19.18 6.82
N GLU A 58 -6.52 -19.93 7.03
CA GLU A 58 -7.25 -19.98 8.31
C GLU A 58 -6.36 -20.41 9.50
N GLU A 59 -5.39 -21.31 9.27
CA GLU A 59 -4.43 -21.75 10.28
C GLU A 59 -3.57 -20.62 10.87
N HIS A 60 -3.47 -19.51 10.14
CA HIS A 60 -2.79 -18.27 10.56
C HIS A 60 -3.75 -17.16 10.95
N GLY A 61 -5.04 -17.48 11.14
CA GLY A 61 -6.07 -16.51 11.49
C GLY A 61 -6.59 -15.69 10.30
N GLY A 62 -6.33 -16.14 9.07
CA GLY A 62 -6.81 -15.53 7.84
C GLY A 62 -8.18 -16.05 7.40
N MET A 63 -8.64 -15.57 6.26
CA MET A 63 -9.93 -15.91 5.65
C MET A 63 -9.85 -17.05 4.62
N GLY A 64 -8.66 -17.58 4.32
CA GLY A 64 -8.45 -18.64 3.35
C GLY A 64 -8.65 -18.22 1.88
N GLY A 65 -8.75 -16.92 1.63
CA GLY A 65 -8.85 -16.36 0.28
C GLY A 65 -7.48 -16.22 -0.41
N ASP A 66 -7.37 -15.24 -1.28
CA ASP A 66 -6.15 -14.99 -2.02
C ASP A 66 -5.83 -13.49 -2.17
N TYR A 67 -4.75 -13.21 -2.86
CA TYR A 67 -4.29 -11.82 -3.08
C TYR A 67 -5.19 -11.01 -4.03
N PHE A 68 -5.96 -11.68 -4.90
CA PHE A 68 -6.91 -11.01 -5.76
C PHE A 68 -8.15 -10.54 -4.98
N ALA A 69 -8.58 -11.33 -3.99
CA ALA A 69 -9.62 -10.91 -3.04
C ALA A 69 -9.22 -9.60 -2.30
N LEU A 70 -7.96 -9.51 -1.84
CA LEU A 70 -7.42 -8.28 -1.27
C LEU A 70 -7.46 -7.12 -2.28
N ALA A 71 -7.02 -7.36 -3.52
CA ALA A 71 -7.01 -6.33 -4.56
C ALA A 71 -8.43 -5.79 -4.86
N LEU A 72 -9.45 -6.66 -4.91
CA LEU A 72 -10.85 -6.25 -5.09
C LEU A 72 -11.34 -5.39 -3.91
N ALA A 73 -11.02 -5.76 -2.67
CA ALA A 73 -11.35 -4.96 -1.50
C ALA A 73 -10.69 -3.57 -1.55
N LEU A 74 -9.42 -3.51 -1.94
CA LEU A 74 -8.67 -2.25 -2.08
C LEU A 74 -9.23 -1.35 -3.17
N GLU A 75 -9.73 -1.90 -4.27
CA GLU A 75 -10.42 -1.13 -5.30
C GLU A 75 -11.66 -0.45 -4.76
N GLN A 76 -12.52 -1.16 -4.00
CA GLN A 76 -13.75 -0.59 -3.46
C GLN A 76 -13.47 0.46 -2.38
N LEU A 77 -12.50 0.24 -1.50
CA LEU A 77 -12.09 1.23 -0.50
C LEU A 77 -11.46 2.47 -1.16
N GLY A 78 -10.53 2.28 -2.11
CA GLY A 78 -9.85 3.37 -2.83
C GLY A 78 -10.80 4.26 -3.62
N ARG A 79 -11.93 3.73 -4.07
CA ARG A 79 -13.01 4.48 -4.73
C ARG A 79 -13.60 5.57 -3.83
N VAL A 80 -13.58 5.36 -2.52
CA VAL A 80 -14.18 6.25 -1.52
C VAL A 80 -13.10 7.00 -0.73
N ASP A 81 -12.11 6.28 -0.20
CA ASP A 81 -11.08 6.85 0.65
C ASP A 81 -9.74 6.11 0.50
N GLN A 82 -8.78 6.80 -0.10
CA GLN A 82 -7.45 6.25 -0.32
C GLN A 82 -6.65 6.07 0.99
N SER A 83 -6.92 6.86 2.03
CA SER A 83 -6.24 6.74 3.33
C SER A 83 -6.65 5.45 4.06
N VAL A 84 -7.93 5.08 4.00
CA VAL A 84 -8.43 3.81 4.55
C VAL A 84 -7.88 2.64 3.73
N ALA A 85 -7.90 2.77 2.41
CA ALA A 85 -7.40 1.72 1.51
C ALA A 85 -5.91 1.45 1.72
N ILE A 86 -5.06 2.49 1.85
CA ILE A 86 -3.62 2.30 2.10
C ILE A 86 -3.35 1.74 3.50
N THR A 87 -4.20 2.00 4.49
CA THR A 87 -4.06 1.39 5.81
C THR A 87 -4.24 -0.12 5.73
N LEU A 88 -5.21 -0.61 4.96
CA LEU A 88 -5.41 -2.04 4.71
C LEU A 88 -4.25 -2.62 3.87
N GLU A 89 -3.92 -1.95 2.78
CA GLU A 89 -2.83 -2.37 1.87
C GLU A 89 -1.52 -2.55 2.64
N ALA A 90 -1.07 -1.48 3.31
CA ALA A 90 0.18 -1.51 4.07
C ALA A 90 0.14 -2.51 5.24
N GLY A 91 -1.01 -2.70 5.88
CA GLY A 91 -1.18 -3.69 6.96
C GLY A 91 -1.01 -5.12 6.45
N VAL A 92 -1.57 -5.43 5.29
CA VAL A 92 -1.55 -6.79 4.71
C VAL A 92 -0.32 -7.00 3.84
N SER A 93 -0.15 -6.22 2.76
CA SER A 93 0.88 -6.45 1.75
C SER A 93 2.29 -6.17 2.27
N LEU A 94 2.46 -5.13 3.07
CA LEU A 94 3.76 -4.71 3.57
C LEU A 94 4.02 -5.15 5.01
N GLY A 95 2.98 -5.21 5.85
CA GLY A 95 3.09 -5.56 7.26
C GLY A 95 3.12 -7.07 7.52
N ALA A 96 2.06 -7.77 7.13
CA ALA A 96 1.88 -9.19 7.42
C ALA A 96 2.56 -10.11 6.38
N MET A 97 2.52 -9.76 5.09
CA MET A 97 3.04 -10.60 4.01
C MET A 97 4.53 -10.97 4.15
N PRO A 98 5.45 -10.08 4.58
CA PRO A 98 6.84 -10.46 4.83
C PRO A 98 6.98 -11.59 5.85
N VAL A 99 6.20 -11.56 6.93
CA VAL A 99 6.19 -12.63 7.95
C VAL A 99 5.63 -13.91 7.36
N TYR A 100 4.54 -13.84 6.61
CA TYR A 100 3.95 -15.01 5.95
C TYR A 100 4.91 -15.68 4.96
N ARG A 101 5.59 -14.89 4.11
CA ARG A 101 6.48 -15.39 3.05
C ARG A 101 7.83 -15.91 3.57
N PHE A 102 8.39 -15.28 4.59
CA PHE A 102 9.78 -15.50 5.00
C PHE A 102 9.96 -15.90 6.47
N GLY A 103 8.91 -15.83 7.27
CA GLY A 103 8.94 -16.18 8.68
C GLY A 103 9.16 -17.68 8.92
N THR A 104 9.83 -18.00 10.00
CA THR A 104 9.81 -19.35 10.58
C THR A 104 8.42 -19.67 11.11
N ASP A 105 8.11 -20.94 11.36
CA ASP A 105 6.81 -21.33 11.92
C ASP A 105 6.53 -20.59 13.24
N ALA A 106 7.53 -20.49 14.11
CA ALA A 106 7.40 -19.75 15.38
C ALA A 106 7.09 -18.25 15.16
N GLN A 107 7.73 -17.60 14.17
CA GLN A 107 7.44 -16.20 13.84
C GLN A 107 6.04 -16.03 13.24
N LYS A 108 5.60 -16.98 12.43
CA LYS A 108 4.23 -16.98 11.88
C LYS A 108 3.19 -17.19 12.98
N GLU A 109 3.40 -18.13 13.87
CA GLU A 109 2.52 -18.40 15.02
C GLU A 109 2.42 -17.19 15.97
N GLU A 110 3.53 -16.47 16.17
CA GLU A 110 3.57 -15.29 17.04
C GLU A 110 2.83 -14.10 16.41
N TRP A 111 3.02 -13.81 15.11
CA TRP A 111 2.63 -12.55 14.52
C TRP A 111 1.41 -12.62 13.62
N LEU A 112 1.26 -13.66 12.79
CA LEU A 112 0.19 -13.67 11.78
C LEU A 112 -1.23 -13.64 12.37
N PRO A 113 -1.56 -14.34 13.45
CA PRO A 113 -2.92 -14.26 14.02
C PRO A 113 -3.30 -12.85 14.47
N LEU A 114 -2.35 -12.08 14.96
CA LEU A 114 -2.59 -10.69 15.37
C LEU A 114 -2.75 -9.76 14.17
N LEU A 115 -1.90 -9.95 13.13
CA LEU A 115 -1.89 -9.10 11.95
C LEU A 115 -3.06 -9.43 11.00
N ALA A 116 -3.33 -10.71 10.75
CA ALA A 116 -4.43 -11.15 9.90
C ALA A 116 -5.81 -10.85 10.49
N SER A 117 -5.93 -10.81 11.82
CA SER A 117 -7.17 -10.38 12.47
C SER A 117 -7.37 -8.87 12.50
N GLY A 118 -6.40 -8.07 12.06
CA GLY A 118 -6.44 -6.60 12.15
C GLY A 118 -6.37 -6.04 13.57
N LYS A 119 -6.15 -6.88 14.60
CA LYS A 119 -5.97 -6.45 16.00
C LYS A 119 -4.62 -5.75 16.22
N ALA A 120 -3.69 -5.98 15.31
CA ALA A 120 -2.41 -5.30 15.27
C ALA A 120 -2.07 -4.90 13.84
N LEU A 121 -1.33 -3.79 13.70
CA LEU A 121 -0.73 -3.37 12.43
C LEU A 121 0.78 -3.55 12.48
N ALA A 122 1.39 -3.67 11.30
CA ALA A 122 2.83 -3.69 11.14
C ALA A 122 3.27 -2.72 10.04
N GLY A 123 4.47 -2.14 10.22
CA GLY A 123 5.11 -1.26 9.25
C GLY A 123 6.24 -1.95 8.47
N PHE A 124 6.60 -1.38 7.32
CA PHE A 124 7.61 -1.87 6.39
C PHE A 124 8.79 -0.89 6.30
N GLY A 125 9.79 -1.08 7.14
CA GLY A 125 10.95 -0.21 7.32
C GLY A 125 12.03 -0.42 6.27
N LEU A 126 11.78 -0.02 5.01
CA LEU A 126 12.73 -0.07 3.90
C LEU A 126 13.39 1.29 3.68
N THR A 127 12.59 2.29 3.34
CA THR A 127 13.04 3.63 2.92
C THR A 127 13.81 4.35 4.00
N GLU A 128 14.89 5.03 3.63
CA GLU A 128 15.71 5.86 4.49
C GLU A 128 15.85 7.29 3.92
N PRO A 129 16.30 8.29 4.73
CA PRO A 129 16.44 9.67 4.26
C PRO A 129 17.22 9.83 2.95
N GLU A 130 18.22 8.99 2.72
CA GLU A 130 19.08 9.04 1.54
C GLU A 130 18.92 7.82 0.60
N ALA A 131 17.95 6.94 0.88
CA ALA A 131 17.75 5.70 0.13
C ALA A 131 16.24 5.43 -0.10
N GLY A 132 15.68 6.13 -1.08
CA GLY A 132 14.30 5.92 -1.58
C GLY A 132 14.30 4.94 -2.74
N SER A 133 14.31 5.43 -4.00
CA SER A 133 14.37 4.57 -5.20
C SER A 133 15.63 3.72 -5.27
N ASP A 134 16.76 4.21 -4.74
CA ASP A 134 17.97 3.41 -4.51
C ASP A 134 17.94 2.79 -3.11
N ALA A 135 16.99 1.90 -2.86
CA ALA A 135 16.82 1.24 -1.57
C ALA A 135 18.02 0.35 -1.16
N GLY A 136 18.87 -0.04 -2.12
CA GLY A 136 20.15 -0.71 -1.84
C GLY A 136 21.17 0.18 -1.13
N GLY A 137 20.98 1.50 -1.14
CA GLY A 137 21.79 2.48 -0.43
C GLY A 137 21.66 2.47 1.10
N THR A 138 20.81 1.60 1.67
CA THR A 138 20.55 1.44 3.12
C THR A 138 21.78 1.69 3.98
N LYS A 139 21.63 2.55 5.02
CA LYS A 139 22.65 2.90 6.02
C LYS A 139 22.35 2.35 7.42
N THR A 140 21.07 2.10 7.72
CA THR A 140 20.66 1.37 8.93
C THR A 140 21.48 0.10 9.02
N HIS A 141 22.10 -0.15 10.18
CA HIS A 141 22.96 -1.31 10.40
C HIS A 141 22.55 -2.07 11.65
N ALA A 142 22.84 -3.34 11.64
CA ALA A 142 22.64 -4.23 12.78
C ALA A 142 23.90 -5.09 12.99
N ARG A 143 24.32 -5.21 14.25
CA ARG A 143 25.41 -6.08 14.64
C ARG A 143 24.94 -7.05 15.71
N ARG A 144 25.57 -8.22 15.77
CA ARG A 144 25.37 -9.15 16.89
C ARG A 144 26.15 -8.68 18.12
N GLU A 145 25.51 -8.83 19.27
CA GLU A 145 26.10 -8.55 20.58
C GLU A 145 25.69 -9.66 21.55
N SER A 146 26.63 -10.19 22.32
CA SER A 146 26.32 -11.16 23.37
C SER A 146 25.88 -10.44 24.61
N VAL A 147 24.69 -10.77 25.11
CA VAL A 147 24.13 -10.22 26.36
C VAL A 147 23.82 -11.40 27.27
N GLY A 148 24.74 -11.70 28.20
CA GLY A 148 24.71 -12.95 28.98
C GLY A 148 24.84 -14.15 28.04
N ASP A 149 23.94 -15.13 28.18
CA ASP A 149 23.91 -16.34 27.36
C ASP A 149 23.13 -16.18 26.03
N LYS A 150 22.69 -14.97 25.69
CA LYS A 150 21.87 -14.71 24.50
C LYS A 150 22.61 -13.84 23.49
N THR A 151 22.44 -14.16 22.22
CA THR A 151 22.84 -13.29 21.11
C THR A 151 21.68 -12.39 20.73
N MET A 152 21.95 -11.08 20.61
CA MET A 152 21.00 -10.05 20.24
C MET A 152 21.46 -9.32 18.99
N TRP A 153 20.53 -8.89 18.15
CA TRP A 153 20.78 -7.84 17.17
C TRP A 153 20.71 -6.48 17.85
N VAL A 154 21.69 -5.63 17.60
CA VAL A 154 21.68 -4.22 18.00
C VAL A 154 21.57 -3.37 16.75
N ILE A 155 20.45 -2.68 16.61
CA ILE A 155 20.05 -1.96 15.39
C ILE A 155 20.17 -0.46 15.62
N ASN A 156 20.82 0.24 14.67
CA ASN A 156 20.92 1.70 14.67
C ASN A 156 20.65 2.23 13.25
N GLY A 157 19.85 3.29 13.15
CA GLY A 157 19.53 3.96 11.89
C GLY A 157 18.20 4.70 11.94
N ASN A 158 17.77 5.13 10.76
CA ASN A 158 16.53 5.87 10.58
C ASN A 158 15.76 5.30 9.39
N LYS A 159 14.43 5.35 9.48
CA LYS A 159 13.53 5.00 8.38
C LYS A 159 12.57 6.15 8.10
N GLU A 160 12.14 6.30 6.85
CA GLU A 160 11.31 7.41 6.40
C GLU A 160 10.03 6.89 5.72
N PHE A 161 8.95 7.63 5.89
CA PHE A 161 7.66 7.39 5.24
C PHE A 161 7.03 6.04 5.57
N ILE A 162 7.13 5.59 6.83
CA ILE A 162 6.66 4.27 7.23
C ILE A 162 5.19 4.34 7.64
N THR A 163 4.32 3.77 6.80
CA THR A 163 2.89 3.66 7.03
C THR A 163 2.59 2.66 8.15
N ASN A 164 1.52 2.90 8.91
CA ASN A 164 1.07 2.05 10.03
C ASN A 164 2.13 1.84 11.11
N SER A 165 3.01 2.83 11.35
CA SER A 165 4.15 2.66 12.26
C SER A 165 4.02 3.40 13.60
N GLY A 166 3.02 4.27 13.75
CA GLY A 166 2.83 5.09 14.96
C GLY A 166 1.44 5.00 15.59
N THR A 167 0.55 4.12 15.11
CA THR A 167 -0.78 3.95 15.69
C THR A 167 -0.74 3.21 17.03
N ASP A 168 -1.80 3.37 17.86
CA ASP A 168 -1.94 2.67 19.13
C ASP A 168 -2.03 1.15 18.98
N ILE A 169 -2.35 0.65 17.78
CA ILE A 169 -2.43 -0.79 17.46
C ILE A 169 -1.23 -1.29 16.67
N THR A 170 -0.24 -0.46 16.36
CA THR A 170 1.01 -0.93 15.73
C THR A 170 1.82 -1.77 16.73
N ARG A 171 2.24 -2.97 16.34
CA ARG A 171 3.00 -3.88 17.19
C ARG A 171 4.33 -4.31 16.63
N LEU A 172 4.52 -4.19 15.33
CA LEU A 172 5.70 -4.71 14.64
C LEU A 172 6.15 -3.74 13.54
N VAL A 173 7.46 -3.63 13.33
CA VAL A 173 8.03 -3.08 12.09
C VAL A 173 9.08 -4.06 11.58
N THR A 174 8.97 -4.44 10.31
CA THR A 174 10.03 -5.16 9.63
C THR A 174 11.08 -4.16 9.16
N VAL A 175 12.34 -4.33 9.54
CA VAL A 175 13.41 -3.35 9.30
C VAL A 175 14.51 -3.96 8.45
N THR A 176 14.85 -3.35 7.31
CA THR A 176 16.07 -3.68 6.57
C THR A 176 17.27 -3.02 7.23
N ALA A 177 18.36 -3.80 7.42
CA ALA A 177 19.60 -3.31 8.00
C ALA A 177 20.80 -4.00 7.36
N VAL A 178 21.93 -3.29 7.24
CA VAL A 178 23.21 -3.86 6.86
C VAL A 178 23.74 -4.71 8.03
N THR A 179 23.87 -6.01 7.81
CA THR A 179 24.39 -6.97 8.81
C THR A 179 25.81 -7.44 8.51
N GLY A 180 26.29 -7.18 7.31
CA GLY A 180 27.63 -7.53 6.88
C GLY A 180 28.00 -6.86 5.56
N GLN A 181 29.20 -7.09 5.12
CA GLN A 181 29.70 -6.67 3.81
C GLN A 181 30.81 -7.60 3.33
N HIS A 182 30.91 -7.77 2.03
CA HIS A 182 32.00 -8.50 1.42
C HIS A 182 32.52 -7.78 0.18
N GLU A 183 33.81 -7.91 -0.07
CA GLU A 183 34.45 -7.40 -1.27
C GLU A 183 34.16 -8.34 -2.45
N ARG A 184 33.74 -7.77 -3.57
CA ARG A 184 33.59 -8.50 -4.84
C ARG A 184 34.92 -8.65 -5.55
N LYS A 185 34.95 -9.53 -6.55
CA LYS A 185 36.13 -9.76 -7.38
C LYS A 185 36.64 -8.52 -8.12
N ASP A 186 35.78 -7.54 -8.33
CA ASP A 186 36.08 -6.25 -8.98
C ASP A 186 36.54 -5.17 -7.99
N GLY A 187 36.74 -5.52 -6.70
CA GLY A 187 37.08 -4.59 -5.62
C GLY A 187 35.94 -3.77 -5.05
N SER A 188 34.72 -3.89 -5.59
CA SER A 188 33.57 -3.20 -5.04
C SER A 188 33.05 -3.86 -3.76
N ILE A 189 32.56 -3.05 -2.82
CA ILE A 189 31.96 -3.56 -1.57
C ILE A 189 30.48 -3.83 -1.80
N LYS A 190 30.05 -5.07 -1.54
CA LYS A 190 28.65 -5.45 -1.52
C LYS A 190 28.15 -5.51 -0.07
N LYS A 191 27.13 -4.74 0.25
CA LYS A 191 26.43 -4.82 1.54
C LYS A 191 25.59 -6.10 1.61
N GLU A 192 25.60 -6.74 2.75
CA GLU A 192 24.66 -7.79 3.12
C GLU A 192 23.54 -7.16 3.91
N ILE A 193 22.36 -7.06 3.30
CA ILE A 193 21.18 -6.44 3.90
C ILE A 193 20.23 -7.55 4.34
N SER A 194 19.93 -7.58 5.63
CA SER A 194 18.98 -8.51 6.25
C SER A 194 17.70 -7.78 6.65
N THR A 195 16.64 -8.55 6.91
CA THR A 195 15.41 -8.06 7.50
C THR A 195 15.29 -8.53 8.94
N ILE A 196 14.94 -7.64 9.85
CA ILE A 196 14.81 -7.93 11.27
C ILE A 196 13.43 -7.49 11.74
N LEU A 197 12.74 -8.36 12.48
CA LEU A 197 11.47 -8.08 13.13
C LEU A 197 11.72 -7.24 14.38
N VAL A 198 11.15 -6.06 14.44
CA VAL A 198 11.29 -5.12 15.57
C VAL A 198 9.93 -4.85 16.18
N PRO A 199 9.62 -5.46 17.35
CA PRO A 199 8.43 -5.08 18.12
C PRO A 199 8.52 -3.61 18.53
N THR A 200 7.42 -2.86 18.39
CA THR A 200 7.43 -1.40 18.57
C THR A 200 7.63 -0.95 20.01
N ASN A 201 7.41 -1.83 20.98
CA ASN A 201 7.69 -1.60 22.40
C ASN A 201 9.16 -1.85 22.79
N THR A 202 10.04 -2.17 21.84
CA THR A 202 11.47 -2.40 22.11
C THR A 202 12.16 -1.09 22.49
N PRO A 203 12.91 -1.04 23.61
CA PRO A 203 13.66 0.16 23.99
C PRO A 203 14.58 0.63 22.85
N GLY A 204 14.57 1.94 22.59
CA GLY A 204 15.33 2.54 21.49
C GLY A 204 14.60 2.63 20.15
N PHE A 205 13.47 1.96 19.98
CA PHE A 205 12.54 2.18 18.87
C PHE A 205 11.69 3.42 19.15
N LYS A 206 11.57 4.29 18.15
CA LYS A 206 10.73 5.48 18.25
C LYS A 206 10.10 5.80 16.90
N ALA A 207 8.77 5.82 16.84
CA ALA A 207 8.04 6.53 15.81
C ALA A 207 8.09 8.02 16.15
N GLU A 208 8.66 8.82 15.27
CA GLU A 208 8.75 10.27 15.44
C GLU A 208 7.39 10.92 15.16
N LYS A 209 7.28 12.25 15.17
CA LYS A 209 6.04 12.94 14.85
C LYS A 209 5.57 12.58 13.44
N ALA A 210 4.27 12.29 13.28
CA ALA A 210 3.65 12.05 11.96
C ALA A 210 3.91 13.21 11.00
N TYR A 211 4.04 12.88 9.71
CA TYR A 211 4.18 13.89 8.67
C TYR A 211 2.90 14.72 8.49
N ASN A 212 3.07 16.00 8.17
CA ASN A 212 2.02 16.83 7.59
C ASN A 212 2.05 16.61 6.06
N LYS A 213 1.14 15.80 5.56
CA LYS A 213 1.11 15.35 4.17
C LYS A 213 0.20 16.20 3.29
N VAL A 214 0.41 16.20 1.99
CA VAL A 214 -0.50 16.81 1.00
C VAL A 214 -1.83 16.05 0.93
N GLY A 215 -1.78 14.74 1.03
CA GLY A 215 -2.91 13.83 1.00
C GLY A 215 -2.70 12.60 1.89
N TRP A 216 -3.63 11.65 1.85
CA TRP A 216 -3.68 10.51 2.76
C TRP A 216 -3.62 10.93 4.23
N ASN A 217 -4.31 12.03 4.56
CA ASN A 217 -4.23 12.65 5.89
C ASN A 217 -4.77 11.76 7.01
N ALA A 218 -5.74 10.88 6.70
CA ALA A 218 -6.28 9.89 7.64
C ALA A 218 -5.44 8.61 7.74
N SER A 219 -4.34 8.49 6.98
CA SER A 219 -3.38 7.39 7.11
C SER A 219 -2.22 7.79 8.00
N ASP A 220 -1.81 6.87 8.87
CA ASP A 220 -0.66 7.01 9.75
C ASP A 220 0.65 6.84 8.98
N THR A 221 1.58 7.81 9.10
CA THR A 221 2.89 7.74 8.43
C THR A 221 3.94 8.52 9.23
N HIS A 222 5.01 7.83 9.64
CA HIS A 222 6.05 8.39 10.50
C HIS A 222 7.47 8.16 9.97
N PRO A 223 8.41 9.04 10.31
CA PRO A 223 9.82 8.69 10.36
C PRO A 223 10.09 7.84 11.60
N LEU A 224 11.03 6.90 11.49
CA LEU A 224 11.44 6.04 12.60
C LEU A 224 12.90 6.29 12.97
N THR A 225 13.17 6.35 14.26
CA THR A 225 14.50 6.37 14.84
C THR A 225 14.77 5.05 15.58
N LEU A 226 15.88 4.42 15.25
CA LEU A 226 16.37 3.19 15.87
C LEU A 226 17.70 3.52 16.56
N LYS A 227 17.71 3.51 17.90
CA LYS A 227 18.91 3.82 18.68
C LYS A 227 19.19 2.70 19.67
N ASP A 228 20.22 1.90 19.35
CA ASP A 228 20.60 0.73 20.14
C ASP A 228 19.43 -0.22 20.42
N VAL A 229 18.55 -0.39 19.42
CA VAL A 229 17.40 -1.29 19.50
C VAL A 229 17.90 -2.73 19.57
N ARG A 230 17.58 -3.41 20.68
CA ARG A 230 18.04 -4.79 20.93
C ARG A 230 16.89 -5.76 20.78
N VAL A 231 17.02 -6.68 19.84
CA VAL A 231 16.06 -7.77 19.63
C VAL A 231 16.80 -9.12 19.60
N PRO A 232 16.15 -10.22 19.98
CA PRO A 232 16.74 -11.55 19.91
C PRO A 232 17.27 -11.88 18.50
N GLU A 233 18.31 -12.72 18.41
CA GLU A 233 18.83 -13.20 17.11
C GLU A 233 17.74 -13.90 16.30
N ALA A 234 16.79 -14.57 16.94
CA ALA A 234 15.65 -15.23 16.34
C ALA A 234 14.67 -14.27 15.61
N ASN A 235 14.81 -12.94 15.79
CA ASN A 235 14.03 -11.95 15.05
C ASN A 235 14.55 -11.70 13.62
N LEU A 236 15.60 -12.38 13.19
CA LEU A 236 16.01 -12.38 11.80
C LEU A 236 14.91 -12.99 10.93
N LEU A 237 14.40 -12.25 9.97
CA LEU A 237 13.36 -12.70 9.04
C LEU A 237 14.00 -13.29 7.77
N GLY A 238 13.79 -14.57 7.55
CA GLY A 238 14.40 -15.30 6.44
C GLY A 238 15.90 -15.55 6.65
N LYS A 239 16.68 -15.47 5.57
CA LYS A 239 18.15 -15.70 5.61
C LYS A 239 18.92 -14.39 5.69
N GLU A 240 19.97 -14.38 6.49
CA GLU A 240 20.91 -13.27 6.58
C GLU A 240 21.47 -12.90 5.19
N GLY A 241 21.61 -11.60 4.92
CA GLY A 241 22.06 -11.06 3.64
C GLY A 241 21.04 -11.15 2.49
N ARG A 242 19.83 -11.69 2.74
CA ARG A 242 18.75 -11.82 1.72
C ARG A 242 17.60 -10.83 1.90
N GLY A 243 17.64 -10.01 2.94
CA GLY A 243 16.55 -9.11 3.29
C GLY A 243 16.16 -8.15 2.17
N TYR A 244 17.12 -7.55 1.47
CA TYR A 244 16.84 -6.68 0.34
C TYR A 244 16.08 -7.39 -0.80
N ALA A 245 16.55 -8.59 -1.18
CA ALA A 245 15.86 -9.37 -2.23
C ALA A 245 14.44 -9.79 -1.81
N ASN A 246 14.26 -10.14 -0.53
CA ASN A 246 12.97 -10.49 0.02
C ASN A 246 12.00 -9.29 -0.03
N PHE A 247 12.47 -8.11 0.38
CA PHE A 247 11.66 -6.89 0.34
C PHE A 247 11.28 -6.48 -1.10
N LEU A 248 12.18 -6.63 -2.06
CA LEU A 248 11.85 -6.37 -3.46
C LEU A 248 10.77 -7.34 -3.98
N SER A 249 10.76 -8.60 -3.52
CA SER A 249 9.71 -9.55 -3.93
C SER A 249 8.35 -9.21 -3.31
N ILE A 250 8.31 -8.68 -2.09
CA ILE A 250 7.08 -8.16 -1.49
C ILE A 250 6.55 -6.96 -2.28
N LEU A 251 7.43 -6.03 -2.68
CA LEU A 251 7.03 -4.90 -3.52
C LEU A 251 6.52 -5.32 -4.91
N ASP A 252 7.00 -6.46 -5.46
CA ASP A 252 6.44 -6.99 -6.72
C ASP A 252 4.96 -7.37 -6.57
N GLU A 253 4.56 -7.96 -5.42
CA GLU A 253 3.15 -8.25 -5.07
C GLU A 253 2.41 -6.95 -4.72
N GLY A 254 2.98 -6.07 -3.90
CA GLY A 254 2.39 -4.79 -3.47
C GLY A 254 1.98 -3.87 -4.63
N ARG A 255 2.71 -3.90 -5.76
CA ARG A 255 2.32 -3.14 -6.96
C ARG A 255 0.94 -3.50 -7.48
N ILE A 256 0.51 -4.76 -7.35
CA ILE A 256 -0.85 -5.19 -7.73
C ILE A 256 -1.88 -4.54 -6.79
N ALA A 257 -1.60 -4.55 -5.49
CA ALA A 257 -2.47 -3.97 -4.47
C ALA A 257 -2.61 -2.44 -4.65
N ILE A 258 -1.49 -1.73 -4.85
CA ILE A 258 -1.51 -0.29 -5.14
C ILE A 258 -2.22 0.01 -6.47
N ALA A 259 -2.05 -0.82 -7.49
CA ALA A 259 -2.77 -0.65 -8.76
C ALA A 259 -4.30 -0.80 -8.58
N ALA A 260 -4.74 -1.73 -7.75
CA ALA A 260 -6.15 -1.89 -7.42
C ALA A 260 -6.71 -0.68 -6.65
N LEU A 261 -6.02 -0.21 -5.60
CA LEU A 261 -6.36 1.01 -4.87
C LEU A 261 -6.46 2.22 -5.81
N ALA A 262 -5.46 2.41 -6.67
CA ALA A 262 -5.41 3.51 -7.64
C ALA A 262 -6.55 3.41 -8.68
N THR A 263 -6.88 2.20 -9.12
CA THR A 263 -8.03 1.95 -10.01
C THR A 263 -9.33 2.37 -9.32
N GLY A 264 -9.49 2.03 -8.04
CA GLY A 264 -10.62 2.49 -7.23
C GLY A 264 -10.70 4.01 -7.17
N ALA A 265 -9.60 4.68 -6.86
CA ALA A 265 -9.52 6.15 -6.84
C ALA A 265 -9.91 6.77 -8.19
N ALA A 266 -9.43 6.20 -9.29
CA ALA A 266 -9.81 6.62 -10.64
C ALA A 266 -11.30 6.44 -10.92
N GLN A 267 -11.91 5.32 -10.48
CA GLN A 267 -13.34 5.05 -10.63
C GLN A 267 -14.18 5.98 -9.75
N GLY A 268 -13.77 6.25 -8.51
CA GLY A 268 -14.45 7.19 -7.61
C GLY A 268 -14.57 8.59 -8.22
N CYS A 269 -13.51 9.05 -8.88
CA CYS A 269 -13.53 10.31 -9.63
C CYS A 269 -14.55 10.29 -10.78
N VAL A 270 -14.71 9.17 -11.47
CA VAL A 270 -15.75 8.99 -12.50
C VAL A 270 -17.13 9.08 -11.90
N ASP A 271 -17.40 8.30 -10.85
CA ASP A 271 -18.72 8.21 -10.21
C ASP A 271 -19.19 9.58 -9.71
N LEU A 272 -18.29 10.31 -9.01
CA LEU A 272 -18.56 11.68 -8.55
C LEU A 272 -18.83 12.64 -9.71
N SER A 273 -18.03 12.56 -10.79
CA SER A 273 -18.17 13.43 -11.96
C SER A 273 -19.47 13.16 -12.72
N VAL A 274 -19.86 11.89 -12.87
CA VAL A 274 -21.13 11.49 -13.49
C VAL A 274 -22.33 12.03 -12.70
N LYS A 275 -22.32 11.84 -11.36
CA LYS A 275 -23.36 12.35 -10.48
C LYS A 275 -23.48 13.86 -10.61
N TYR A 276 -22.37 14.58 -10.45
CA TYR A 276 -22.35 16.04 -10.53
C TYR A 276 -22.80 16.55 -11.91
N ALA A 277 -22.33 15.94 -12.99
CA ALA A 277 -22.69 16.35 -14.35
C ALA A 277 -24.19 16.14 -14.69
N LYS A 278 -24.87 15.21 -14.04
CA LYS A 278 -26.31 14.99 -14.15
C LYS A 278 -27.14 16.00 -13.37
N GLU A 279 -26.59 16.57 -12.30
CA GLU A 279 -27.28 17.48 -11.39
C GLU A 279 -26.98 18.96 -11.69
N ARG A 280 -25.73 19.31 -11.93
CA ARG A 280 -25.26 20.68 -12.14
C ARG A 280 -25.80 21.25 -13.45
N ARG A 281 -26.39 22.43 -13.39
CA ARG A 281 -26.90 23.15 -14.55
C ARG A 281 -26.05 24.39 -14.86
N ALA A 282 -25.79 24.62 -16.13
CA ALA A 282 -25.18 25.84 -16.68
C ALA A 282 -25.64 26.01 -18.13
N PHE A 283 -25.75 27.23 -18.61
CA PHE A 283 -26.18 27.58 -19.99
C PHE A 283 -27.45 26.85 -20.43
N GLY A 284 -28.43 26.74 -19.52
CA GLY A 284 -29.75 26.18 -19.78
C GLY A 284 -29.87 24.65 -19.68
N HIS A 285 -28.80 23.89 -19.54
CA HIS A 285 -28.81 22.43 -19.49
C HIS A 285 -27.99 21.87 -18.32
N ASN A 286 -28.17 20.59 -18.04
CA ASN A 286 -27.22 19.85 -17.20
C ASN A 286 -25.87 19.79 -17.93
N ILE A 287 -24.77 19.98 -17.17
CA ILE A 287 -23.44 20.13 -17.79
C ILE A 287 -22.98 18.86 -18.52
N GLY A 288 -23.49 17.69 -18.14
CA GLY A 288 -23.22 16.42 -18.83
C GLY A 288 -23.68 16.37 -20.30
N LYS A 289 -24.56 17.29 -20.74
CA LYS A 289 -24.97 17.41 -22.14
C LYS A 289 -23.93 18.08 -23.03
N TYR A 290 -22.95 18.77 -22.44
CA TYR A 290 -21.89 19.41 -23.22
C TYR A 290 -20.75 18.41 -23.51
N GLN A 291 -20.36 18.28 -24.79
CA GLN A 291 -19.35 17.31 -25.22
C GLN A 291 -18.01 17.48 -24.48
N ALA A 292 -17.62 18.72 -24.17
CA ALA A 292 -16.40 18.99 -23.39
C ALA A 292 -16.41 18.29 -22.01
N ILE A 293 -17.57 18.13 -21.39
CA ILE A 293 -17.76 17.45 -20.09
C ILE A 293 -17.96 15.95 -20.31
N SER A 294 -18.91 15.55 -21.18
CA SER A 294 -19.21 14.13 -21.39
C SER A 294 -18.02 13.36 -21.96
N PHE A 295 -17.24 13.95 -22.88
CA PHE A 295 -16.05 13.32 -23.44
C PHE A 295 -14.89 13.23 -22.41
N LYS A 296 -14.77 14.23 -21.52
CA LYS A 296 -13.85 14.17 -20.40
C LYS A 296 -14.17 12.98 -19.50
N ILE A 297 -15.42 12.84 -19.05
CA ILE A 297 -15.87 11.72 -18.19
C ILE A 297 -15.72 10.39 -18.92
N ALA A 298 -16.01 10.31 -20.22
CA ALA A 298 -15.79 9.10 -21.01
C ALA A 298 -14.32 8.68 -21.07
N ARG A 299 -13.38 9.63 -21.18
CA ARG A 299 -11.94 9.35 -21.08
C ARG A 299 -11.53 8.87 -19.69
N MET A 300 -12.09 9.48 -18.64
CA MET A 300 -11.85 9.05 -17.26
C MET A 300 -12.29 7.58 -17.06
N GLN A 301 -13.46 7.20 -17.58
CA GLN A 301 -13.94 5.81 -17.53
C GLN A 301 -13.01 4.86 -18.29
N ALA A 302 -12.55 5.26 -19.47
CA ALA A 302 -11.62 4.44 -20.25
C ALA A 302 -10.30 4.19 -19.49
N ARG A 303 -9.74 5.21 -18.82
CA ARG A 303 -8.53 5.06 -17.98
C ARG A 303 -8.77 4.09 -16.82
N ALA A 304 -9.87 4.25 -16.06
CA ALA A 304 -10.21 3.37 -14.95
C ALA A 304 -10.40 1.92 -15.41
N HIS A 305 -11.07 1.71 -16.54
CA HIS A 305 -11.27 0.38 -17.12
C HIS A 305 -9.93 -0.27 -17.54
N THR A 306 -9.05 0.46 -18.21
CA THR A 306 -7.73 -0.03 -18.63
C THR A 306 -6.87 -0.39 -17.41
N ALA A 307 -6.88 0.45 -16.38
CA ALA A 307 -6.16 0.20 -15.13
C ALA A 307 -6.65 -1.08 -14.44
N ARG A 308 -7.97 -1.30 -14.40
CA ARG A 308 -8.57 -2.52 -13.85
C ARG A 308 -8.11 -3.77 -14.58
N LEU A 309 -8.16 -3.78 -15.90
CA LEU A 309 -7.69 -4.91 -16.69
C LEU A 309 -6.20 -5.20 -16.48
N ALA A 310 -5.38 -4.15 -16.30
CA ALA A 310 -3.96 -4.32 -16.05
C ALA A 310 -3.67 -5.02 -14.72
N TYR A 311 -4.33 -4.63 -13.61
CA TYR A 311 -4.08 -5.31 -12.34
C TYR A 311 -4.75 -6.71 -12.30
N TYR A 312 -5.86 -6.93 -13.00
CA TYR A 312 -6.47 -8.27 -13.15
C TYR A 312 -5.50 -9.24 -13.85
N ASP A 313 -4.85 -8.81 -14.94
CA ASP A 313 -3.82 -9.64 -15.62
C ASP A 313 -2.66 -9.95 -14.68
N ALA A 314 -2.13 -8.93 -13.97
CA ALA A 314 -1.02 -9.12 -13.05
C ALA A 314 -1.36 -10.09 -11.90
N ALA A 315 -2.52 -9.91 -11.27
CA ALA A 315 -3.01 -10.78 -10.20
C ALA A 315 -3.27 -12.21 -10.67
N SER A 316 -3.95 -12.36 -11.81
CA SER A 316 -4.22 -13.69 -12.42
C SER A 316 -2.92 -14.45 -12.71
N ARG A 317 -1.89 -13.78 -13.23
CA ARG A 317 -0.58 -14.39 -13.46
C ARG A 317 0.09 -14.81 -12.17
N MET A 318 0.07 -13.94 -11.16
CA MET A 318 0.64 -14.23 -9.85
C MET A 318 0.00 -15.47 -9.21
N LEU A 319 -1.33 -15.53 -9.17
CA LEU A 319 -2.08 -16.67 -8.63
C LEU A 319 -1.84 -17.97 -9.42
N ALA A 320 -1.63 -17.85 -10.73
CA ALA A 320 -1.29 -19.00 -11.57
C ALA A 320 0.19 -19.41 -11.50
N GLY A 321 1.00 -18.81 -10.63
CA GLY A 321 2.45 -19.07 -10.50
C GLY A 321 3.26 -18.69 -11.74
N LYS A 322 2.74 -17.82 -12.60
CA LYS A 322 3.40 -17.34 -13.83
C LYS A 322 4.26 -16.09 -13.53
N PRO A 323 5.24 -15.75 -14.38
CA PRO A 323 5.93 -14.47 -14.31
C PRO A 323 4.93 -13.31 -14.37
N PHE A 324 4.97 -12.40 -13.38
CA PHE A 324 4.00 -11.30 -13.23
C PHE A 324 4.64 -9.93 -12.94
N LYS A 325 5.94 -9.89 -12.66
CA LYS A 325 6.62 -8.65 -12.19
C LYS A 325 6.49 -7.48 -13.15
N THR A 326 6.64 -7.74 -14.44
CA THR A 326 6.49 -6.71 -15.48
C THR A 326 5.04 -6.25 -15.58
N GLN A 327 4.08 -7.17 -15.51
CA GLN A 327 2.65 -6.84 -15.51
C GLN A 327 2.26 -6.05 -14.26
N ALA A 328 2.81 -6.39 -13.09
CA ALA A 328 2.59 -5.62 -11.86
C ALA A 328 3.17 -4.19 -11.96
N ALA A 329 4.35 -4.04 -12.56
CA ALA A 329 4.93 -2.72 -12.83
C ALA A 329 4.07 -1.90 -13.82
N ILE A 330 3.59 -2.52 -14.90
CA ILE A 330 2.67 -1.89 -15.87
C ILE A 330 1.38 -1.49 -15.16
N ALA A 331 0.78 -2.38 -14.39
CA ALA A 331 -0.48 -2.13 -13.69
C ALA A 331 -0.36 -0.95 -12.73
N LYS A 332 0.70 -0.91 -11.91
CA LYS A 332 0.96 0.19 -10.95
C LYS A 332 1.15 1.52 -11.65
N MET A 333 1.92 1.54 -12.73
CA MET A 333 2.15 2.75 -13.52
C MET A 333 0.84 3.26 -14.14
N VAL A 334 0.15 2.42 -14.89
CA VAL A 334 -1.10 2.80 -15.58
C VAL A 334 -2.17 3.24 -14.60
N ALA A 335 -2.33 2.53 -13.48
CA ALA A 335 -3.35 2.86 -12.48
C ALA A 335 -3.01 4.16 -11.71
N GLY A 336 -1.74 4.37 -11.33
CA GLY A 336 -1.31 5.60 -10.65
C GLY A 336 -1.52 6.85 -11.53
N GLU A 337 -1.12 6.78 -12.80
CA GLU A 337 -1.36 7.86 -13.77
C GLU A 337 -2.86 8.07 -14.01
N ALA A 338 -3.65 6.98 -14.13
CA ALA A 338 -5.10 7.08 -14.30
C ALA A 338 -5.78 7.75 -13.09
N ALA A 339 -5.36 7.42 -11.87
CA ALA A 339 -5.89 8.04 -10.65
C ALA A 339 -5.62 9.56 -10.64
N MET A 340 -4.37 9.98 -10.89
CA MET A 340 -4.00 11.38 -10.89
C MET A 340 -4.69 12.17 -12.02
N ASP A 341 -4.71 11.61 -13.23
CA ASP A 341 -5.38 12.22 -14.39
C ASP A 341 -6.90 12.35 -14.17
N ASN A 342 -7.54 11.31 -13.60
CA ASN A 342 -8.96 11.34 -13.32
C ASN A 342 -9.29 12.32 -12.19
N ALA A 343 -8.46 12.41 -11.16
CA ALA A 343 -8.63 13.36 -10.07
C ALA A 343 -8.55 14.81 -10.58
N ARG A 344 -7.55 15.12 -11.43
CA ARG A 344 -7.45 16.42 -12.10
C ARG A 344 -8.68 16.73 -12.97
N ASP A 345 -9.12 15.75 -13.78
CA ASP A 345 -10.29 15.93 -14.64
C ASP A 345 -11.58 16.09 -13.84
N ALA A 346 -11.73 15.37 -12.70
CA ALA A 346 -12.86 15.49 -11.79
C ALA A 346 -12.95 16.89 -11.16
N THR A 347 -11.84 17.43 -10.63
CA THR A 347 -11.82 18.81 -10.12
C THR A 347 -12.21 19.81 -11.20
N GLN A 348 -11.79 19.60 -12.45
CA GLN A 348 -12.18 20.46 -13.58
C GLN A 348 -13.67 20.35 -13.93
N VAL A 349 -14.27 19.14 -13.84
CA VAL A 349 -15.73 18.96 -14.03
C VAL A 349 -16.52 19.71 -12.96
N PHE A 350 -16.06 19.70 -11.70
CA PHE A 350 -16.68 20.43 -10.61
C PHE A 350 -16.46 21.95 -10.67
N GLY A 351 -15.48 22.43 -11.43
CA GLY A 351 -15.14 23.85 -11.55
C GLY A 351 -14.70 24.41 -10.18
N GLY A 352 -15.20 25.58 -9.79
CA GLY A 352 -14.86 26.21 -8.52
C GLY A 352 -15.10 25.33 -7.29
N TYR A 353 -16.12 24.48 -7.33
CA TYR A 353 -16.40 23.51 -6.26
C TYR A 353 -15.34 22.37 -6.19
N GLY A 354 -14.63 22.08 -7.26
CA GLY A 354 -13.52 21.12 -7.26
C GLY A 354 -12.27 21.63 -6.56
N PHE A 355 -12.23 22.92 -6.19
CA PHE A 355 -11.06 23.57 -5.55
C PHE A 355 -11.24 23.76 -4.02
N ILE A 356 -12.37 23.34 -3.46
CA ILE A 356 -12.66 23.48 -2.03
C ILE A 356 -12.76 22.10 -1.36
N ASN A 357 -12.25 21.99 -0.15
CA ASN A 357 -12.09 20.70 0.55
C ASN A 357 -13.40 20.02 0.95
N GLU A 358 -14.50 20.77 1.00
CA GLU A 358 -15.84 20.24 1.27
C GLU A 358 -16.34 19.27 0.17
N PHE A 359 -15.67 19.25 -0.98
CA PHE A 359 -16.00 18.31 -2.06
C PHE A 359 -14.94 17.22 -2.17
N THR A 360 -15.38 15.97 -2.15
CA THR A 360 -14.53 14.77 -2.16
C THR A 360 -13.52 14.73 -3.31
N VAL A 361 -13.82 15.34 -4.46
CA VAL A 361 -12.89 15.40 -5.60
C VAL A 361 -11.59 16.16 -5.27
N ALA A 362 -11.63 17.16 -4.37
CA ALA A 362 -10.45 17.87 -3.91
C ALA A 362 -9.54 16.94 -3.08
N ARG A 363 -10.12 16.07 -2.24
CA ARG A 363 -9.38 15.04 -1.49
C ARG A 363 -8.75 14.04 -2.46
N HIS A 364 -9.50 13.49 -3.42
CA HIS A 364 -8.94 12.60 -4.43
C HIS A 364 -7.76 13.24 -5.18
N TYR A 365 -7.84 14.54 -5.49
CA TYR A 365 -6.75 15.25 -6.18
C TYR A 365 -5.47 15.30 -5.31
N ARG A 366 -5.60 15.60 -4.01
CA ARG A 366 -4.47 15.63 -3.09
C ARG A 366 -3.89 14.23 -2.85
N ASP A 367 -4.77 13.26 -2.67
CA ASP A 367 -4.42 11.88 -2.34
C ASP A 367 -3.75 11.14 -3.51
N SER A 368 -4.22 11.38 -4.75
CA SER A 368 -3.76 10.58 -5.90
C SER A 368 -2.31 10.81 -6.28
N LYS A 369 -1.69 11.93 -5.88
CA LYS A 369 -0.29 12.20 -6.27
C LYS A 369 0.69 11.18 -5.73
N ILE A 370 0.47 10.64 -4.54
CA ILE A 370 1.37 9.65 -3.96
C ILE A 370 1.35 8.32 -4.73
N LEU A 371 0.29 8.02 -5.48
CA LEU A 371 0.18 6.80 -6.28
C LEU A 371 1.18 6.74 -7.46
N GLU A 372 1.74 7.88 -7.85
CA GLU A 372 2.84 7.97 -8.82
C GLU A 372 4.22 7.91 -8.15
N VAL A 373 4.30 8.06 -6.83
CA VAL A 373 5.57 8.20 -6.08
C VAL A 373 5.83 7.02 -5.15
N GLY A 374 4.84 6.62 -4.34
CA GLY A 374 4.95 5.56 -3.34
C GLY A 374 5.12 4.17 -3.96
N GLU A 375 5.75 3.27 -3.24
CA GLU A 375 6.03 1.88 -3.64
C GLU A 375 6.74 1.70 -4.99
N GLY A 376 7.64 2.62 -5.26
CA GLY A 376 8.38 2.74 -6.51
C GLY A 376 7.70 3.72 -7.46
N THR A 377 8.44 4.80 -7.76
CA THR A 377 7.95 5.87 -8.63
C THR A 377 7.60 5.36 -10.03
N THR A 378 6.84 6.15 -10.80
CA THR A 378 6.56 5.86 -12.23
C THR A 378 7.85 5.57 -12.99
N GLU A 379 8.94 6.30 -12.72
CA GLU A 379 10.24 6.08 -13.36
C GLU A 379 10.87 4.73 -12.94
N VAL A 380 10.68 4.29 -11.70
CA VAL A 380 11.12 2.95 -11.27
C VAL A 380 10.32 1.87 -12.01
N GLN A 381 9.01 2.04 -12.21
CA GLN A 381 8.22 1.09 -13.01
C GLN A 381 8.70 1.05 -14.46
N LEU A 382 8.94 2.21 -15.09
CA LEU A 382 9.49 2.30 -16.44
C LEU A 382 10.85 1.62 -16.55
N MET A 383 11.74 1.80 -15.56
CA MET A 383 13.05 1.13 -15.52
C MET A 383 12.91 -0.40 -15.45
N LEU A 384 11.94 -0.92 -14.69
CA LEU A 384 11.68 -2.36 -14.60
C LEU A 384 11.16 -2.92 -15.92
N ILE A 385 10.24 -2.21 -16.58
CA ILE A 385 9.68 -2.58 -17.87
C ILE A 385 10.77 -2.54 -18.95
N ALA A 386 11.56 -1.47 -19.01
CA ALA A 386 12.66 -1.33 -19.97
C ALA A 386 13.69 -2.46 -19.82
N ARG A 387 14.05 -2.82 -18.58
CA ARG A 387 14.97 -3.92 -18.31
C ARG A 387 14.41 -5.28 -18.78
N ASP A 388 13.11 -5.51 -18.65
CA ASP A 388 12.47 -6.74 -19.15
C ASP A 388 12.49 -6.82 -20.69
N LEU A 389 12.48 -5.66 -21.35
CA LEU A 389 12.64 -5.53 -22.80
C LEU A 389 14.10 -5.66 -23.28
N GLY A 390 15.06 -5.77 -22.35
CA GLY A 390 16.49 -5.87 -22.67
C GLY A 390 17.19 -4.53 -22.93
N LEU A 391 16.61 -3.42 -22.46
CA LEU A 391 17.16 -2.06 -22.57
C LEU A 391 17.94 -1.65 -21.31
#